data_73c24d85ccec06d97790f67075ec4621
#
_entry.id   73c24d85ccec06d97790f67075ec4621
#
_cell.length_a   1.000
_cell.length_b   1.000
_cell.length_c   1.000
_cell.angle_alpha   90.00
_cell.angle_beta   90.00
_cell.angle_gamma   90.00
#
_symmetry.space_group_name_H-M   'P 1'
#
loop_
_entity.id
_entity.type
_entity.pdbx_description
1 polymer ?
#
loop_
_entity_poly.entity_id
_entity_poly.type
_entity_poly.pdbx_seq_one_letter_code
_entity_poly.pdbx_strand_id
1 'polypeptide(L)'
;MSTNTKSERVGTWGATLLVAEREILSQVRAKAFIISTVITLGLVIGGIVLSSVLGNRTADATPVAVVGSVPSVVADSDALDITEVADRSAAEKLVRDGDVDAALVPDDSAVGFSVIALEKAPDGLVSALSVSPEVELLDQSETPTGLRMLIGLGFGIVFMLAVIGSGATIMQNTVQEKQSRVVEILLAAVPARALLAGKILGNSVMGVGTAAAIAAAAALGLAITGQSALLDLLSAPLIWFVVFFIFGFVLVASVFAAGAALVSRQEDTGAVMTPAMMLVMIPYFGVVFFGENPLIMTILSYVPFSAPVAMPVRLFFGEAQWWEPLVSLGLLVVATAAVMLVASKIYTNSLLRMGSRVSLREALKAS
;
A
#
# COMPACT_ATOMS: atom_id res chain seq x y z
N MET A 1 48.26 26.43 -33.10
CA MET A 1 47.20 26.99 -32.23
C MET A 1 46.55 25.78 -31.55
N SER A 2 47.05 25.41 -30.37
CA SER A 2 46.54 24.27 -29.60
C SER A 2 45.40 24.80 -28.71
N THR A 3 44.15 24.54 -29.09
CA THR A 3 43.01 24.81 -28.21
C THR A 3 42.99 23.79 -27.10
N ASN A 4 43.49 24.22 -25.97
CA ASN A 4 43.44 23.50 -24.69
C ASN A 4 41.99 23.49 -24.19
N THR A 5 41.16 22.62 -24.71
CA THR A 5 39.84 22.32 -24.15
C THR A 5 40.07 21.61 -22.82
N LYS A 6 40.16 22.41 -21.72
CA LYS A 6 39.95 21.90 -20.38
C LYS A 6 38.61 21.14 -20.39
N SER A 7 38.65 19.82 -20.39
CA SER A 7 37.47 19.01 -20.07
C SER A 7 37.08 19.39 -18.64
N GLU A 8 36.08 20.25 -18.49
CA GLU A 8 35.44 20.49 -17.18
C GLU A 8 34.94 19.15 -16.69
N ARG A 9 35.64 18.57 -15.73
CA ARG A 9 35.16 17.37 -15.03
C ARG A 9 33.83 17.77 -14.37
N VAL A 10 32.75 17.21 -14.85
CA VAL A 10 31.42 17.39 -14.28
C VAL A 10 31.53 17.06 -12.78
N GLY A 11 31.20 18.01 -11.93
CA GLY A 11 31.25 17.82 -10.48
C GLY A 11 30.40 16.60 -10.06
N THR A 12 30.72 15.97 -8.94
CA THR A 12 30.03 14.76 -8.45
C THR A 12 28.51 14.93 -8.41
N TRP A 13 28.03 16.11 -8.08
CA TRP A 13 26.60 16.44 -8.05
C TRP A 13 25.98 16.50 -9.45
N GLY A 14 26.67 17.17 -10.39
CA GLY A 14 26.21 17.20 -11.79
C GLY A 14 26.16 15.83 -12.43
N ALA A 15 27.18 14.98 -12.13
CA ALA A 15 27.19 13.58 -12.55
C ALA A 15 26.02 12.78 -11.98
N THR A 16 25.69 12.98 -10.70
CA THR A 16 24.52 12.36 -10.04
C THR A 16 23.21 12.74 -10.73
N LEU A 17 23.02 14.02 -11.05
CA LEU A 17 21.81 14.49 -11.72
C LEU A 17 21.68 13.93 -13.14
N LEU A 18 22.75 13.87 -13.91
CA LEU A 18 22.75 13.28 -15.27
C LEU A 18 22.37 11.79 -15.23
N VAL A 19 22.88 11.05 -14.25
CA VAL A 19 22.49 9.65 -14.06
C VAL A 19 21.03 9.53 -13.66
N ALA A 20 20.55 10.36 -12.74
CA ALA A 20 19.15 10.37 -12.32
C ALA A 20 18.21 10.69 -13.48
N GLU A 21 18.53 11.70 -14.30
CA GLU A 21 17.77 12.05 -15.51
C GLU A 21 17.70 10.88 -16.49
N ARG A 22 18.81 10.19 -16.73
CA ARG A 22 18.84 8.98 -17.58
C ARG A 22 17.91 7.89 -17.05
N GLU A 23 17.95 7.62 -15.75
CA GLU A 23 17.08 6.61 -15.11
C GLU A 23 15.59 6.98 -15.24
N ILE A 24 15.25 8.25 -14.98
CA ILE A 24 13.89 8.75 -15.09
C ILE A 24 13.40 8.61 -16.55
N LEU A 25 14.17 9.13 -17.51
CA LEU A 25 13.76 9.11 -18.92
C LEU A 25 13.62 7.68 -19.45
N SER A 26 14.48 6.75 -19.01
CA SER A 26 14.39 5.35 -19.41
C SER A 26 13.10 4.69 -18.92
N GLN A 27 12.67 4.99 -17.69
CA GLN A 27 11.46 4.43 -17.09
C GLN A 27 10.19 5.06 -17.66
N VAL A 28 10.13 6.40 -17.76
CA VAL A 28 8.95 7.12 -18.29
C VAL A 28 8.64 6.72 -19.74
N ARG A 29 9.69 6.41 -20.53
CA ARG A 29 9.53 5.97 -21.92
C ARG A 29 9.22 4.47 -22.06
N ALA A 30 9.35 3.70 -20.99
CA ALA A 30 9.08 2.27 -21.02
C ALA A 30 7.56 2.03 -21.12
N LYS A 31 7.11 1.37 -22.20
CA LYS A 31 5.68 1.05 -22.41
C LYS A 31 5.09 0.27 -21.25
N ALA A 32 5.87 -0.65 -20.67
CA ALA A 32 5.44 -1.44 -19.52
C ALA A 32 5.13 -0.56 -18.31
N PHE A 33 5.95 0.47 -18.03
CA PHE A 33 5.72 1.42 -16.95
C PHE A 33 4.43 2.23 -17.17
N ILE A 34 4.23 2.76 -18.36
CA ILE A 34 3.03 3.55 -18.70
C ILE A 34 1.78 2.69 -18.54
N ILE A 35 1.78 1.48 -19.13
CA ILE A 35 0.64 0.56 -19.09
C ILE A 35 0.33 0.15 -17.65
N SER A 36 1.33 -0.25 -16.87
CA SER A 36 1.12 -0.65 -15.48
C SER A 36 0.60 0.50 -14.62
N THR A 37 1.12 1.71 -14.80
CA THR A 37 0.65 2.90 -14.08
C THR A 37 -0.80 3.21 -14.42
N VAL A 38 -1.17 3.23 -15.70
CA VAL A 38 -2.57 3.48 -16.13
C VAL A 38 -3.51 2.42 -15.57
N ILE A 39 -3.13 1.14 -15.62
CA ILE A 39 -3.93 0.05 -15.03
C ILE A 39 -4.08 0.25 -13.52
N THR A 40 -2.99 0.56 -12.81
CA THR A 40 -3.04 0.77 -11.36
C THR A 40 -3.95 1.94 -10.98
N LEU A 41 -3.84 3.08 -11.66
CA LEU A 41 -4.70 4.24 -11.42
C LEU A 41 -6.16 3.92 -11.72
N GLY A 42 -6.42 3.20 -12.83
CA GLY A 42 -7.76 2.75 -13.20
C GLY A 42 -8.36 1.78 -12.17
N LEU A 43 -7.56 0.87 -11.62
CA LEU A 43 -8.01 -0.05 -10.57
C LEU A 43 -8.31 0.68 -9.25
N VAL A 44 -7.52 1.69 -8.89
CA VAL A 44 -7.76 2.49 -7.68
C VAL A 44 -9.07 3.26 -7.80
N ILE A 45 -9.25 4.03 -8.87
CA ILE A 45 -10.49 4.81 -9.08
C ILE A 45 -11.68 3.85 -9.24
N GLY A 46 -11.54 2.83 -10.09
CA GLY A 46 -12.59 1.85 -10.34
C GLY A 46 -13.00 1.07 -9.09
N GLY A 47 -12.03 0.72 -8.23
CA GLY A 47 -12.28 0.06 -6.95
C GLY A 47 -13.08 0.94 -5.98
N ILE A 48 -12.73 2.23 -5.87
CA ILE A 48 -13.46 3.19 -5.03
C ILE A 48 -14.89 3.40 -5.55
N VAL A 49 -15.04 3.61 -6.86
CA VAL A 49 -16.36 3.79 -7.49
C VAL A 49 -17.22 2.53 -7.32
N LEU A 50 -16.64 1.36 -7.59
CA LEU A 50 -17.34 0.08 -7.43
C LEU A 50 -17.74 -0.16 -5.97
N SER A 51 -16.87 0.10 -5.02
CA SER A 51 -17.15 0.01 -3.57
C SER A 51 -18.30 0.94 -3.18
N SER A 52 -18.32 2.18 -3.70
CA SER A 52 -19.41 3.13 -3.45
C SER A 52 -20.74 2.65 -4.03
N VAL A 53 -20.72 2.14 -5.26
CA VAL A 53 -21.96 1.64 -5.92
C VAL A 53 -22.50 0.39 -5.21
N LEU A 54 -21.61 -0.54 -4.82
CA LEU A 54 -22.01 -1.74 -4.08
C LEU A 54 -22.46 -1.40 -2.66
N GLY A 55 -21.77 -0.47 -1.99
CA GLY A 55 -22.15 0.00 -0.65
C GLY A 55 -23.52 0.69 -0.64
N ASN A 56 -23.85 1.47 -1.67
CA ASN A 56 -25.18 2.07 -1.81
C ASN A 56 -26.26 1.02 -2.10
N ARG A 57 -25.95 -0.07 -2.81
CA ARG A 57 -26.91 -1.15 -3.04
C ARG A 57 -27.21 -1.97 -1.78
N THR A 58 -26.27 -2.10 -0.86
CA THR A 58 -26.50 -2.74 0.45
C THR A 58 -27.23 -1.81 1.42
N ALA A 59 -27.34 -0.50 1.11
CA ALA A 59 -28.15 0.46 1.84
C ALA A 59 -29.60 0.51 1.32
N ASP A 60 -29.95 -0.08 0.17
CA ASP A 60 -31.32 -0.31 -0.23
C ASP A 60 -31.96 -1.31 0.76
N ALA A 61 -33.13 -0.96 1.27
CA ALA A 61 -33.84 -1.80 2.21
C ALA A 61 -34.04 -3.22 1.65
N THR A 62 -33.69 -4.23 2.45
CA THR A 62 -33.80 -5.64 2.05
C THR A 62 -35.27 -6.02 1.88
N PRO A 63 -35.76 -6.44 0.71
CA PRO A 63 -37.16 -6.81 0.51
C PRO A 63 -37.46 -8.12 1.25
N VAL A 64 -38.40 -8.06 2.19
CA VAL A 64 -38.79 -9.18 3.06
C VAL A 64 -40.32 -9.34 3.09
N ALA A 65 -40.79 -10.57 2.81
CA ALA A 65 -42.20 -10.89 3.00
C ALA A 65 -42.48 -11.24 4.48
N VAL A 66 -43.61 -10.79 5.01
CA VAL A 66 -44.04 -11.11 6.38
C VAL A 66 -45.43 -11.71 6.35
N VAL A 67 -45.61 -12.88 6.96
CA VAL A 67 -46.92 -13.53 7.09
C VAL A 67 -47.58 -13.10 8.39
N GLY A 68 -48.74 -12.45 8.27
CA GLY A 68 -49.50 -11.96 9.43
C GLY A 68 -49.01 -10.59 9.93
N SER A 69 -48.96 -10.41 11.24
CA SER A 69 -48.53 -9.14 11.86
C SER A 69 -47.01 -9.01 11.84
N VAL A 70 -46.53 -7.85 11.44
CA VAL A 70 -45.09 -7.52 11.44
C VAL A 70 -44.55 -7.60 12.88
N PRO A 71 -43.53 -8.40 13.18
CA PRO A 71 -42.90 -8.41 14.50
C PRO A 71 -42.35 -7.03 14.86
N SER A 72 -42.55 -6.59 16.10
CA SER A 72 -42.08 -5.27 16.55
C SER A 72 -40.56 -5.06 16.39
N VAL A 73 -39.80 -6.14 16.40
CA VAL A 73 -38.31 -6.16 16.21
C VAL A 73 -37.93 -5.66 14.79
N VAL A 74 -38.78 -5.84 13.80
CA VAL A 74 -38.51 -5.46 12.40
C VAL A 74 -39.35 -4.29 11.92
N ALA A 75 -40.43 -3.93 12.63
CA ALA A 75 -41.38 -2.91 12.23
C ALA A 75 -40.78 -1.51 12.10
N ASP A 76 -39.77 -1.19 12.95
CA ASP A 76 -39.09 0.10 12.99
C ASP A 76 -37.75 0.11 12.28
N SER A 77 -37.43 -0.95 11.46
CA SER A 77 -36.17 -1.06 10.81
C SER A 77 -36.19 -0.43 9.42
N ASP A 78 -35.51 0.69 9.24
CA ASP A 78 -35.28 1.33 7.93
C ASP A 78 -34.46 0.47 6.95
N ALA A 79 -33.88 -0.63 7.43
CA ALA A 79 -33.07 -1.56 6.65
C ALA A 79 -33.89 -2.62 5.89
N LEU A 80 -35.21 -2.67 6.11
CA LEU A 80 -36.10 -3.70 5.55
C LEU A 80 -37.24 -3.05 4.77
N ASP A 81 -37.50 -3.55 3.56
CA ASP A 81 -38.69 -3.25 2.78
C ASP A 81 -39.73 -4.39 2.97
N ILE A 82 -40.74 -4.11 3.76
CA ILE A 82 -41.67 -5.14 4.25
C ILE A 82 -42.89 -5.26 3.34
N THR A 83 -43.10 -6.45 2.79
CA THR A 83 -44.29 -6.82 2.05
C THR A 83 -45.12 -7.81 2.87
N GLU A 84 -46.34 -7.40 3.30
CA GLU A 84 -47.25 -8.29 4.02
C GLU A 84 -47.90 -9.30 3.05
N VAL A 85 -47.95 -10.57 3.46
CA VAL A 85 -48.56 -11.67 2.70
C VAL A 85 -49.53 -12.46 3.57
N ALA A 86 -50.51 -13.07 2.91
CA ALA A 86 -51.63 -13.72 3.58
C ALA A 86 -51.25 -15.04 4.27
N ASP A 87 -50.34 -15.82 3.65
CA ASP A 87 -49.98 -17.14 4.13
C ASP A 87 -48.55 -17.55 3.73
N ARG A 88 -48.09 -18.64 4.32
CA ARG A 88 -46.75 -19.21 4.11
C ARG A 88 -46.47 -19.52 2.66
N SER A 89 -47.49 -20.05 1.93
CA SER A 89 -47.31 -20.48 0.55
C SER A 89 -47.06 -19.30 -0.39
N ALA A 90 -47.74 -18.16 -0.13
CA ALA A 90 -47.52 -16.91 -0.83
C ALA A 90 -46.09 -16.38 -0.54
N ALA A 91 -45.66 -16.44 0.71
CA ALA A 91 -44.31 -16.03 1.13
C ALA A 91 -43.22 -16.87 0.44
N GLU A 92 -43.35 -18.20 0.46
CA GLU A 92 -42.42 -19.13 -0.20
C GLU A 92 -42.36 -18.91 -1.71
N LYS A 93 -43.49 -18.54 -2.33
CA LYS A 93 -43.55 -18.24 -3.76
C LYS A 93 -42.72 -16.96 -4.07
N LEU A 94 -42.93 -15.89 -3.34
CA LEU A 94 -42.18 -14.62 -3.55
C LEU A 94 -40.68 -14.83 -3.39
N VAL A 95 -40.26 -15.61 -2.38
CA VAL A 95 -38.83 -15.94 -2.17
C VAL A 95 -38.31 -16.79 -3.36
N ARG A 96 -39.10 -17.74 -3.87
CA ARG A 96 -38.68 -18.62 -4.99
C ARG A 96 -38.65 -17.89 -6.32
N ASP A 97 -39.58 -16.95 -6.53
CA ASP A 97 -39.66 -16.13 -7.75
C ASP A 97 -38.60 -14.98 -7.73
N GLY A 98 -37.98 -14.72 -6.55
CA GLY A 98 -36.93 -13.70 -6.38
C GLY A 98 -37.48 -12.29 -6.21
N ASP A 99 -38.79 -12.16 -5.92
CA ASP A 99 -39.42 -10.86 -5.64
C ASP A 99 -39.08 -10.32 -4.26
N VAL A 100 -38.72 -11.22 -3.31
CA VAL A 100 -38.17 -10.88 -1.98
C VAL A 100 -36.99 -11.80 -1.64
N ASP A 101 -36.04 -11.28 -0.86
CA ASP A 101 -34.85 -12.00 -0.49
C ASP A 101 -35.06 -13.04 0.63
N ALA A 102 -36.06 -12.78 1.48
CA ALA A 102 -36.45 -13.69 2.55
C ALA A 102 -37.90 -13.48 2.99
N ALA A 103 -38.42 -14.41 3.78
CA ALA A 103 -39.74 -14.29 4.40
C ALA A 103 -39.71 -14.64 5.89
N LEU A 104 -40.46 -13.89 6.69
CA LEU A 104 -40.73 -14.15 8.11
C LEU A 104 -42.08 -14.83 8.22
N VAL A 105 -42.10 -16.03 8.79
CA VAL A 105 -43.29 -16.84 8.97
C VAL A 105 -43.47 -17.16 10.45
N PRO A 106 -44.66 -16.93 11.05
CA PRO A 106 -44.92 -17.32 12.43
C PRO A 106 -44.70 -18.80 12.65
N ASP A 107 -44.03 -19.17 13.75
CA ASP A 107 -43.86 -20.54 14.20
C ASP A 107 -43.87 -20.66 15.73
N ASP A 108 -43.84 -21.90 16.23
CA ASP A 108 -43.80 -22.21 17.65
C ASP A 108 -42.41 -22.14 18.29
N SER A 109 -41.44 -21.54 17.62
CA SER A 109 -40.10 -21.34 18.17
C SER A 109 -40.08 -20.33 19.32
N ALA A 110 -39.00 -20.33 20.10
CA ALA A 110 -38.83 -19.38 21.23
C ALA A 110 -38.87 -17.91 20.79
N VAL A 111 -38.62 -17.63 19.51
CA VAL A 111 -38.64 -16.26 18.91
C VAL A 111 -40.01 -15.96 18.29
N GLY A 112 -40.87 -16.98 18.08
CA GLY A 112 -42.23 -16.85 17.54
C GLY A 112 -42.29 -16.76 16.02
N PHE A 113 -41.19 -16.83 15.31
CA PHE A 113 -41.13 -16.83 13.85
C PHE A 113 -39.89 -17.53 13.30
N SER A 114 -39.96 -17.99 12.07
CA SER A 114 -38.84 -18.56 11.31
C SER A 114 -38.56 -17.74 10.06
N VAL A 115 -37.31 -17.78 9.59
CA VAL A 115 -36.85 -17.11 8.36
C VAL A 115 -36.80 -18.15 7.26
N ILE A 116 -37.45 -17.87 6.13
CA ILE A 116 -37.37 -18.65 4.88
C ILE A 116 -36.53 -17.83 3.89
N ALA A 117 -35.46 -18.39 3.37
CA ALA A 117 -34.63 -17.83 2.31
C ALA A 117 -34.27 -18.91 1.30
N LEU A 118 -33.84 -18.53 0.09
CA LEU A 118 -33.56 -19.49 -0.97
C LEU A 118 -32.28 -20.27 -0.71
N GLU A 119 -31.17 -19.60 -0.46
CA GLU A 119 -29.86 -20.23 -0.20
C GLU A 119 -29.23 -19.75 1.13
N LYS A 120 -29.31 -18.46 1.42
CA LYS A 120 -28.76 -17.82 2.62
C LYS A 120 -29.71 -16.69 3.08
N ALA A 121 -29.89 -16.58 4.40
CA ALA A 121 -30.62 -15.44 4.95
C ALA A 121 -29.84 -14.15 4.68
N PRO A 122 -30.51 -13.05 4.22
CA PRO A 122 -29.84 -11.78 4.00
C PRO A 122 -29.21 -11.23 5.27
N ASP A 123 -27.98 -10.72 5.17
CA ASP A 123 -27.24 -10.22 6.34
C ASP A 123 -27.96 -9.02 7.00
N GLY A 124 -28.70 -8.20 6.22
CA GLY A 124 -29.53 -7.11 6.72
C GLY A 124 -30.68 -7.60 7.61
N LEU A 125 -31.37 -8.68 7.21
CA LEU A 125 -32.44 -9.31 8.00
C LEU A 125 -31.88 -9.96 9.26
N VAL A 126 -30.76 -10.70 9.16
CA VAL A 126 -30.11 -11.32 10.30
C VAL A 126 -29.68 -10.26 11.33
N SER A 127 -29.15 -9.14 10.87
CA SER A 127 -28.75 -8.01 11.71
C SER A 127 -29.96 -7.36 12.41
N ALA A 128 -31.06 -7.15 11.68
CA ALA A 128 -32.30 -6.59 12.23
C ALA A 128 -32.97 -7.52 13.26
N LEU A 129 -32.87 -8.84 13.07
CA LEU A 129 -33.40 -9.84 13.99
C LEU A 129 -32.48 -10.15 15.17
N SER A 130 -31.21 -9.73 15.10
CA SER A 130 -30.27 -9.91 16.20
C SER A 130 -30.61 -8.95 17.34
N VAL A 131 -31.13 -9.45 18.44
CA VAL A 131 -31.29 -8.68 19.69
C VAL A 131 -29.90 -8.42 20.24
N SER A 132 -29.27 -7.36 19.80
CA SER A 132 -28.03 -6.87 20.42
C SER A 132 -28.41 -6.11 21.69
N PRO A 133 -27.87 -6.45 22.86
CA PRO A 133 -28.03 -5.61 24.04
C PRO A 133 -27.46 -4.21 23.72
N GLU A 134 -28.06 -3.18 24.30
CA GLU A 134 -27.50 -1.81 24.20
C GLU A 134 -26.08 -1.84 24.82
N VAL A 135 -25.07 -1.71 23.96
CA VAL A 135 -23.68 -1.70 24.37
C VAL A 135 -23.26 -0.26 24.57
N GLU A 136 -23.16 0.16 25.83
CA GLU A 136 -22.54 1.44 26.17
C GLU A 136 -21.01 1.26 26.08
N LEU A 137 -20.42 1.78 25.01
CA LEU A 137 -18.97 1.80 24.85
C LEU A 137 -18.39 2.90 25.73
N LEU A 138 -17.63 2.54 26.74
CA LEU A 138 -16.94 3.49 27.63
C LEU A 138 -15.79 4.22 26.90
N ASP A 139 -15.34 3.66 25.80
CA ASP A 139 -14.37 4.29 24.90
C ASP A 139 -14.88 4.09 23.46
N GLN A 140 -15.45 5.15 22.92
CA GLN A 140 -15.89 5.18 21.53
C GLN A 140 -14.66 5.43 20.64
N SER A 141 -13.98 4.38 20.24
CA SER A 141 -13.14 4.48 19.05
C SER A 141 -14.10 4.63 17.86
N GLU A 142 -14.26 5.87 17.40
CA GLU A 142 -15.22 6.27 16.35
C GLU A 142 -15.01 5.58 15.00
N THR A 143 -14.02 4.70 14.89
CA THR A 143 -13.62 4.10 13.61
C THR A 143 -13.90 2.60 13.56
N PRO A 144 -14.69 2.14 12.56
CA PRO A 144 -14.95 0.71 12.36
C PRO A 144 -13.65 -0.08 12.18
N THR A 145 -13.55 -1.23 12.85
CA THR A 145 -12.41 -2.15 12.78
C THR A 145 -11.98 -2.47 11.35
N GLY A 146 -12.93 -2.68 10.44
CA GLY A 146 -12.65 -2.93 9.02
C GLY A 146 -11.98 -1.76 8.29
N LEU A 147 -12.26 -0.51 8.68
CA LEU A 147 -11.65 0.67 8.08
C LEU A 147 -10.15 0.75 8.42
N ARG A 148 -9.75 0.35 9.63
CA ARG A 148 -8.34 0.29 10.03
C ARG A 148 -7.53 -0.64 9.14
N MET A 149 -8.05 -1.83 8.90
CA MET A 149 -7.42 -2.79 7.99
C MET A 149 -7.32 -2.24 6.57
N LEU A 150 -8.39 -1.62 6.05
CA LEU A 150 -8.41 -1.04 4.70
C LEU A 150 -7.41 0.10 4.54
N ILE A 151 -7.29 0.99 5.50
CA ILE A 151 -6.31 2.10 5.47
C ILE A 151 -4.89 1.55 5.56
N GLY A 152 -4.63 0.61 6.46
CA GLY A 152 -3.33 -0.07 6.56
C GLY A 152 -2.94 -0.80 5.28
N LEU A 153 -3.88 -1.52 4.66
CA LEU A 153 -3.70 -2.14 3.34
C LEU A 153 -3.43 -1.10 2.26
N GLY A 154 -4.20 0.00 2.23
CA GLY A 154 -4.06 1.06 1.22
C GLY A 154 -2.66 1.68 1.23
N PHE A 155 -2.22 2.23 2.36
CA PHE A 155 -0.87 2.81 2.49
C PHE A 155 0.22 1.76 2.24
N GLY A 156 0.05 0.56 2.77
CA GLY A 156 1.02 -0.51 2.65
C GLY A 156 1.17 -1.04 1.24
N ILE A 157 0.08 -1.27 0.51
CA ILE A 157 0.11 -1.74 -0.88
C ILE A 157 0.79 -0.70 -1.78
N VAL A 158 0.46 0.59 -1.62
CA VAL A 158 1.09 1.67 -2.39
C VAL A 158 2.60 1.69 -2.14
N PHE A 159 3.02 1.65 -0.87
CA PHE A 159 4.43 1.61 -0.52
C PHE A 159 5.12 0.34 -1.05
N MET A 160 4.54 -0.82 -0.82
CA MET A 160 5.11 -2.11 -1.22
C MET A 160 5.27 -2.22 -2.74
N LEU A 161 4.24 -1.89 -3.53
CA LEU A 161 4.28 -1.96 -4.99
C LEU A 161 5.34 -1.02 -5.56
N ALA A 162 5.40 0.23 -5.06
CA ALA A 162 6.38 1.20 -5.52
C ALA A 162 7.82 0.75 -5.21
N VAL A 163 8.05 0.28 -3.99
CA VAL A 163 9.39 -0.14 -3.52
C VAL A 163 9.86 -1.42 -4.20
N ILE A 164 8.99 -2.43 -4.32
CA ILE A 164 9.35 -3.72 -4.96
C ILE A 164 9.56 -3.50 -6.46
N GLY A 165 8.68 -2.76 -7.14
CA GLY A 165 8.80 -2.47 -8.56
C GLY A 165 10.09 -1.72 -8.90
N SER A 166 10.38 -0.65 -8.16
CA SER A 166 11.63 0.12 -8.34
C SER A 166 12.86 -0.66 -7.92
N GLY A 167 12.76 -1.43 -6.83
CA GLY A 167 13.85 -2.31 -6.38
C GLY A 167 14.23 -3.36 -7.42
N ALA A 168 13.24 -3.99 -8.04
CA ALA A 168 13.45 -4.92 -9.15
C ALA A 168 14.11 -4.22 -10.35
N THR A 169 13.69 -3.00 -10.68
CA THR A 169 14.28 -2.20 -11.76
C THR A 169 15.73 -1.85 -11.47
N ILE A 170 16.05 -1.37 -10.26
CA ILE A 170 17.44 -1.10 -9.84
C ILE A 170 18.31 -2.35 -9.97
N MET A 171 17.78 -3.50 -9.50
CA MET A 171 18.48 -4.79 -9.56
C MET A 171 18.76 -5.19 -11.00
N GLN A 172 17.74 -5.25 -11.85
CA GLN A 172 17.85 -5.68 -13.24
C GLN A 172 18.78 -4.78 -14.04
N ASN A 173 18.61 -3.46 -13.96
CA ASN A 173 19.43 -2.50 -14.69
C ASN A 173 20.90 -2.60 -14.27
N THR A 174 21.18 -2.71 -12.96
CA THR A 174 22.56 -2.80 -12.47
C THR A 174 23.24 -4.09 -12.91
N VAL A 175 22.54 -5.23 -12.84
CA VAL A 175 23.08 -6.52 -13.27
C VAL A 175 23.31 -6.54 -14.80
N GLN A 176 22.37 -5.99 -15.58
CA GLN A 176 22.52 -5.87 -17.03
C GLN A 176 23.68 -4.96 -17.44
N GLU A 177 23.86 -3.82 -16.76
CA GLU A 177 25.03 -2.94 -16.98
C GLU A 177 26.35 -3.63 -16.66
N LYS A 178 26.39 -4.47 -15.61
CA LYS A 178 27.58 -5.30 -15.29
C LYS A 178 27.85 -6.34 -16.38
N GLN A 179 26.83 -7.08 -16.83
CA GLN A 179 26.98 -8.12 -17.85
C GLN A 179 27.43 -7.56 -19.20
N SER A 180 26.92 -6.39 -19.59
CA SER A 180 27.26 -5.71 -20.84
C SER A 180 28.55 -4.88 -20.78
N ARG A 181 29.26 -4.86 -19.64
CA ARG A 181 30.44 -4.02 -19.37
C ARG A 181 30.21 -2.51 -19.51
N VAL A 182 28.97 -2.08 -19.63
CA VAL A 182 28.62 -0.66 -19.66
C VAL A 182 29.08 0.05 -18.39
N VAL A 183 29.11 -0.68 -17.28
CA VAL A 183 29.57 -0.15 -16.00
C VAL A 183 31.04 0.33 -16.05
N GLU A 184 31.91 -0.32 -16.83
CA GLU A 184 33.32 0.08 -16.99
C GLU A 184 33.42 1.45 -17.70
N ILE A 185 32.59 1.66 -18.73
CA ILE A 185 32.51 2.92 -19.46
C ILE A 185 31.95 4.03 -18.57
N LEU A 186 30.90 3.70 -17.80
CA LEU A 186 30.27 4.66 -16.88
C LEU A 186 31.26 5.10 -15.78
N LEU A 187 32.04 4.16 -15.22
CA LEU A 187 33.00 4.46 -14.16
C LEU A 187 34.24 5.21 -14.67
N ALA A 188 34.55 5.14 -15.97
CA ALA A 188 35.57 5.98 -16.58
C ALA A 188 35.15 7.48 -16.62
N ALA A 189 33.82 7.74 -16.69
CA ALA A 189 33.28 9.09 -16.79
C ALA A 189 32.75 9.62 -15.44
N VAL A 190 32.22 8.74 -14.57
CA VAL A 190 31.45 9.12 -13.38
C VAL A 190 31.92 8.29 -12.17
N PRO A 191 32.17 8.89 -10.98
CA PRO A 191 32.48 8.16 -9.76
C PRO A 191 31.35 7.17 -9.37
N ALA A 192 31.72 5.97 -8.86
CA ALA A 192 30.76 4.95 -8.45
C ALA A 192 29.70 5.47 -7.46
N ARG A 193 30.09 6.37 -6.55
CA ARG A 193 29.16 7.00 -5.60
C ARG A 193 28.13 7.89 -6.29
N ALA A 194 28.51 8.63 -7.33
CA ALA A 194 27.59 9.46 -8.10
C ALA A 194 26.65 8.59 -8.95
N LEU A 195 27.16 7.46 -9.49
CA LEU A 195 26.32 6.49 -10.21
C LEU A 195 25.26 5.88 -9.30
N LEU A 196 25.64 5.43 -8.10
CA LEU A 196 24.71 4.90 -7.11
C LEU A 196 23.68 5.96 -6.68
N ALA A 197 24.14 7.16 -6.31
CA ALA A 197 23.26 8.25 -5.88
C ALA A 197 22.28 8.65 -6.98
N GLY A 198 22.72 8.71 -8.24
CA GLY A 198 21.87 8.98 -9.39
C GLY A 198 20.81 7.92 -9.64
N LYS A 199 21.17 6.64 -9.50
CA LYS A 199 20.20 5.53 -9.61
C LYS A 199 19.14 5.59 -8.49
N ILE A 200 19.57 5.80 -7.24
CA ILE A 200 18.64 5.93 -6.12
C ILE A 200 17.75 7.14 -6.31
N LEU A 201 18.31 8.31 -6.65
CA LEU A 201 17.56 9.54 -6.85
C LEU A 201 16.54 9.41 -8.00
N GLY A 202 16.95 8.90 -9.16
CA GLY A 202 16.08 8.72 -10.31
C GLY A 202 14.91 7.78 -10.01
N ASN A 203 15.19 6.63 -9.39
CA ASN A 203 14.15 5.69 -8.98
C ASN A 203 13.26 6.26 -7.86
N SER A 204 13.81 7.07 -6.94
CA SER A 204 13.02 7.73 -5.89
C SER A 204 12.04 8.74 -6.47
N VAL A 205 12.46 9.54 -7.45
CA VAL A 205 11.56 10.48 -8.15
C VAL A 205 10.42 9.72 -8.84
N MET A 206 10.73 8.59 -9.49
CA MET A 206 9.71 7.75 -10.13
C MET A 206 8.77 7.09 -9.10
N GLY A 207 9.31 6.55 -8.00
CA GLY A 207 8.51 5.93 -6.94
C GLY A 207 7.59 6.93 -6.25
N VAL A 208 8.12 8.09 -5.86
CA VAL A 208 7.33 9.19 -5.25
C VAL A 208 6.29 9.72 -6.23
N GLY A 209 6.65 9.89 -7.51
CA GLY A 209 5.72 10.32 -8.55
C GLY A 209 4.57 9.33 -8.74
N THR A 210 4.86 8.03 -8.73
CA THR A 210 3.83 6.98 -8.82
C THR A 210 2.94 6.98 -7.57
N ALA A 211 3.52 7.08 -6.37
CA ALA A 211 2.75 7.14 -5.12
C ALA A 211 1.85 8.38 -5.06
N ALA A 212 2.37 9.55 -5.48
CA ALA A 212 1.59 10.78 -5.57
C ALA A 212 0.45 10.66 -6.60
N ALA A 213 0.69 10.02 -7.74
CA ALA A 213 -0.35 9.77 -8.74
C ALA A 213 -1.46 8.84 -8.21
N ILE A 214 -1.08 7.79 -7.46
CA ILE A 214 -2.05 6.89 -6.82
C ILE A 214 -2.85 7.63 -5.74
N ALA A 215 -2.19 8.44 -4.90
CA ALA A 215 -2.87 9.26 -3.90
C ALA A 215 -3.85 10.25 -4.53
N ALA A 216 -3.45 10.91 -5.62
CA ALA A 216 -4.32 11.80 -6.38
C ALA A 216 -5.51 11.06 -7.02
N ALA A 217 -5.29 9.85 -7.55
CA ALA A 217 -6.34 9.00 -8.09
C ALA A 217 -7.34 8.55 -6.99
N ALA A 218 -6.84 8.21 -5.81
CA ALA A 218 -7.69 7.87 -4.67
C ALA A 218 -8.53 9.08 -4.21
N ALA A 219 -7.90 10.26 -4.07
CA ALA A 219 -8.59 11.50 -3.72
C ALA A 219 -9.66 11.86 -4.76
N LEU A 220 -9.36 11.71 -6.05
CA LEU A 220 -10.30 11.93 -7.14
C LEU A 220 -11.48 10.93 -7.08
N GLY A 221 -11.20 9.65 -6.83
CA GLY A 221 -12.22 8.62 -6.65
C GLY A 221 -13.18 8.95 -5.50
N LEU A 222 -12.65 9.35 -4.34
CA LEU A 222 -13.45 9.77 -3.19
C LEU A 222 -14.28 11.04 -3.48
N ALA A 223 -13.71 12.02 -4.20
CA ALA A 223 -14.42 13.23 -4.59
C ALA A 223 -15.58 12.94 -5.56
N ILE A 224 -15.36 12.08 -6.56
CA ILE A 224 -16.40 11.69 -7.54
C ILE A 224 -17.54 10.93 -6.86
N THR A 225 -17.24 10.10 -5.85
CA THR A 225 -18.24 9.31 -5.13
C THR A 225 -18.91 10.09 -3.99
N GLY A 226 -18.58 11.38 -3.79
CA GLY A 226 -19.17 12.23 -2.76
C GLY A 226 -18.72 11.94 -1.33
N GLN A 227 -17.65 11.15 -1.16
CA GLN A 227 -17.11 10.77 0.15
C GLN A 227 -16.14 11.83 0.71
N SER A 228 -16.61 13.08 0.80
CA SER A 228 -15.81 14.24 1.27
C SER A 228 -15.30 14.08 2.70
N ALA A 229 -16.10 13.47 3.58
CA ALA A 229 -15.71 13.22 4.97
C ALA A 229 -14.46 12.33 5.08
N LEU A 230 -14.37 11.27 4.26
CA LEU A 230 -13.16 10.43 4.19
C LEU A 230 -11.97 11.18 3.61
N LEU A 231 -12.19 12.07 2.64
CA LEU A 231 -11.14 12.88 2.05
C LEU A 231 -10.54 13.85 3.07
N ASP A 232 -11.38 14.48 3.89
CA ASP A 232 -10.94 15.38 4.97
C ASP A 232 -10.11 14.63 6.02
N LEU A 233 -10.56 13.44 6.44
CA LEU A 233 -9.84 12.58 7.38
C LEU A 233 -8.48 12.11 6.84
N LEU A 234 -8.37 11.90 5.53
CA LEU A 234 -7.13 11.43 4.89
C LEU A 234 -6.10 12.53 4.63
N SER A 235 -6.49 13.82 4.65
CA SER A 235 -5.65 14.92 4.19
C SER A 235 -4.32 15.04 4.93
N ALA A 236 -4.32 15.09 6.26
CA ALA A 236 -3.10 15.18 7.07
C ALA A 236 -2.26 13.87 7.04
N PRO A 237 -2.85 12.67 7.22
CA PRO A 237 -2.13 11.40 7.08
C PRO A 237 -1.46 11.21 5.72
N LEU A 238 -2.07 11.68 4.62
CA LEU A 238 -1.49 11.61 3.28
C LEU A 238 -0.21 12.45 3.15
N ILE A 239 -0.19 13.64 3.73
CA ILE A 239 1.02 14.48 3.72
C ILE A 239 2.16 13.76 4.46
N TRP A 240 1.90 13.24 5.66
CA TRP A 240 2.87 12.48 6.41
C TRP A 240 3.29 11.20 5.68
N PHE A 241 2.36 10.51 5.04
CA PHE A 241 2.69 9.34 4.21
C PHE A 241 3.69 9.69 3.12
N VAL A 242 3.49 10.79 2.38
CA VAL A 242 4.43 11.22 1.34
C VAL A 242 5.81 11.52 1.92
N VAL A 243 5.87 12.21 3.07
CA VAL A 243 7.15 12.52 3.74
C VAL A 243 7.87 11.24 4.16
N PHE A 244 7.20 10.34 4.85
CA PHE A 244 7.76 9.05 5.26
C PHE A 244 8.10 8.16 4.07
N PHE A 245 7.27 8.21 3.01
CA PHE A 245 7.49 7.47 1.77
C PHE A 245 8.83 7.83 1.13
N ILE A 246 9.16 9.12 1.04
CA ILE A 246 10.42 9.58 0.42
C ILE A 246 11.62 8.91 1.09
N PHE A 247 11.73 9.00 2.40
CA PHE A 247 12.88 8.46 3.13
C PHE A 247 12.86 6.93 3.20
N GLY A 248 11.69 6.32 3.40
CA GLY A 248 11.52 4.88 3.38
C GLY A 248 11.85 4.27 2.02
N PHE A 249 11.47 4.95 0.95
CA PHE A 249 11.82 4.53 -0.41
C PHE A 249 13.33 4.57 -0.63
N VAL A 250 14.01 5.67 -0.26
CA VAL A 250 15.48 5.79 -0.37
C VAL A 250 16.19 4.74 0.47
N LEU A 251 15.69 4.46 1.68
CA LEU A 251 16.20 3.39 2.54
C LEU A 251 16.21 2.04 1.81
N VAL A 252 15.06 1.64 1.28
CA VAL A 252 14.90 0.33 0.64
C VAL A 252 15.59 0.29 -0.73
N ALA A 253 15.52 1.36 -1.53
CA ALA A 253 16.26 1.47 -2.79
C ALA A 253 17.77 1.30 -2.58
N SER A 254 18.31 1.83 -1.47
CA SER A 254 19.72 1.64 -1.10
C SER A 254 20.06 0.17 -0.82
N VAL A 255 19.16 -0.56 -0.15
CA VAL A 255 19.33 -2.01 0.09
C VAL A 255 19.34 -2.78 -1.24
N PHE A 256 18.39 -2.50 -2.15
CA PHE A 256 18.33 -3.14 -3.46
C PHE A 256 19.56 -2.82 -4.32
N ALA A 257 20.02 -1.57 -4.31
CA ALA A 257 21.21 -1.16 -5.07
C ALA A 257 22.49 -1.81 -4.54
N ALA A 258 22.65 -1.92 -3.22
CA ALA A 258 23.75 -2.66 -2.60
C ALA A 258 23.71 -4.15 -2.98
N GLY A 259 22.54 -4.76 -2.91
CA GLY A 259 22.31 -6.13 -3.30
C GLY A 259 22.65 -6.39 -4.78
N ALA A 260 22.22 -5.49 -5.66
CA ALA A 260 22.52 -5.57 -7.10
C ALA A 260 24.02 -5.56 -7.40
N ALA A 261 24.81 -4.81 -6.63
CA ALA A 261 26.26 -4.76 -6.81
C ALA A 261 26.97 -6.09 -6.46
N LEU A 262 26.36 -6.92 -5.59
CA LEU A 262 26.93 -8.22 -5.19
C LEU A 262 26.71 -9.31 -6.23
N VAL A 263 25.77 -9.13 -7.16
CA VAL A 263 25.37 -10.11 -8.15
C VAL A 263 26.01 -9.78 -9.50
N SER A 264 26.43 -10.81 -10.23
CA SER A 264 27.03 -10.67 -11.56
C SER A 264 26.19 -11.33 -12.66
N ARG A 265 25.26 -12.21 -12.29
CA ARG A 265 24.40 -12.95 -13.24
C ARG A 265 22.93 -12.75 -12.90
N GLN A 266 22.07 -12.69 -13.92
CA GLN A 266 20.65 -12.49 -13.73
C GLN A 266 19.98 -13.64 -12.97
N GLU A 267 20.46 -14.86 -13.15
CA GLU A 267 20.02 -16.08 -12.44
C GLU A 267 20.26 -16.02 -10.91
N ASP A 268 21.25 -15.24 -10.46
CA ASP A 268 21.59 -15.09 -9.04
C ASP A 268 20.82 -13.98 -8.33
N THR A 269 20.03 -13.17 -9.07
CA THR A 269 19.31 -12.00 -8.50
C THR A 269 18.33 -12.40 -7.42
N GLY A 270 17.66 -13.55 -7.56
CA GLY A 270 16.69 -14.06 -6.59
C GLY A 270 17.26 -14.23 -5.17
N ALA A 271 18.52 -14.65 -5.09
CA ALA A 271 19.20 -14.88 -3.81
C ALA A 271 19.42 -13.60 -2.97
N VAL A 272 19.43 -12.43 -3.63
CA VAL A 272 19.58 -11.13 -2.96
C VAL A 272 18.24 -10.39 -2.90
N MET A 273 17.39 -10.56 -3.91
CA MET A 273 16.10 -9.92 -4.00
C MET A 273 15.14 -10.43 -2.91
N THR A 274 15.13 -11.75 -2.65
CA THR A 274 14.24 -12.35 -1.64
C THR A 274 14.47 -11.78 -0.23
N PRO A 275 15.70 -11.73 0.31
CA PRO A 275 15.93 -11.10 1.62
C PRO A 275 15.56 -9.61 1.66
N ALA A 276 15.86 -8.86 0.58
CA ALA A 276 15.51 -7.45 0.49
C ALA A 276 13.99 -7.23 0.47
N MET A 277 13.24 -8.09 -0.23
CA MET A 277 11.78 -8.07 -0.22
C MET A 277 11.22 -8.40 1.18
N MET A 278 11.82 -9.36 1.89
CA MET A 278 11.39 -9.73 3.25
C MET A 278 11.54 -8.58 4.24
N LEU A 279 12.57 -7.72 4.09
CA LEU A 279 12.75 -6.51 4.90
C LEU A 279 11.58 -5.52 4.75
N VAL A 280 10.87 -5.54 3.64
CA VAL A 280 9.70 -4.71 3.39
C VAL A 280 8.41 -5.43 3.77
N MET A 281 8.28 -6.69 3.34
CA MET A 281 7.03 -7.45 3.49
C MET A 281 6.72 -7.79 4.95
N ILE A 282 7.72 -8.23 5.73
CA ILE A 282 7.49 -8.62 7.13
C ILE A 282 6.96 -7.45 7.96
N PRO A 283 7.60 -6.25 7.96
CA PRO A 283 7.05 -5.09 8.67
C PRO A 283 5.68 -4.67 8.15
N TYR A 284 5.44 -4.72 6.84
CA TYR A 284 4.15 -4.40 6.27
C TYR A 284 3.04 -5.33 6.76
N PHE A 285 3.27 -6.65 6.71
CA PHE A 285 2.31 -7.60 7.26
C PHE A 285 2.13 -7.41 8.78
N GLY A 286 3.19 -7.01 9.49
CA GLY A 286 3.08 -6.64 10.89
C GLY A 286 2.06 -5.50 11.11
N VAL A 287 2.09 -4.45 10.28
CA VAL A 287 1.12 -3.35 10.34
C VAL A 287 -0.31 -3.84 10.05
N VAL A 288 -0.48 -4.70 9.03
CA VAL A 288 -1.81 -5.18 8.63
C VAL A 288 -2.42 -6.13 9.65
N PHE A 289 -1.65 -7.12 10.12
CA PHE A 289 -2.19 -8.14 11.03
C PHE A 289 -2.29 -7.70 12.50
N PHE A 290 -1.44 -6.76 12.92
CA PHE A 290 -1.44 -6.25 14.28
C PHE A 290 -1.93 -4.81 14.40
N GLY A 291 -2.65 -4.32 13.37
CA GLY A 291 -3.17 -2.96 13.32
C GLY A 291 -4.03 -2.56 14.52
N GLU A 292 -4.70 -3.50 15.16
CA GLU A 292 -5.54 -3.29 16.33
C GLU A 292 -4.77 -3.32 17.68
N ASN A 293 -3.50 -3.73 17.66
CA ASN A 293 -2.70 -3.76 18.87
C ASN A 293 -1.90 -2.45 19.04
N PRO A 294 -2.27 -1.58 20.00
CA PRO A 294 -1.64 -0.26 20.14
C PRO A 294 -0.15 -0.32 20.43
N LEU A 295 0.29 -1.31 21.22
CA LEU A 295 1.69 -1.48 21.58
C LEU A 295 2.53 -1.88 20.38
N ILE A 296 2.05 -2.86 19.60
CA ILE A 296 2.76 -3.33 18.39
C ILE A 296 2.79 -2.21 17.35
N MET A 297 1.69 -1.50 17.12
CA MET A 297 1.62 -0.39 16.19
C MET A 297 2.53 0.76 16.59
N THR A 298 2.63 1.05 17.90
CA THR A 298 3.58 2.03 18.40
C THR A 298 5.02 1.61 18.08
N ILE A 299 5.41 0.38 18.35
CA ILE A 299 6.75 -0.12 18.02
C ILE A 299 7.02 -0.03 16.52
N LEU A 300 6.10 -0.54 15.70
CA LEU A 300 6.23 -0.55 14.24
C LEU A 300 6.33 0.86 13.65
N SER A 301 5.71 1.85 14.27
CA SER A 301 5.79 3.23 13.80
C SER A 301 7.15 3.89 14.01
N TYR A 302 8.03 3.32 14.84
CA TYR A 302 9.41 3.78 15.03
C TYR A 302 10.46 2.91 14.34
N VAL A 303 10.09 1.71 13.89
CA VAL A 303 11.00 0.85 13.10
C VAL A 303 11.12 1.39 11.67
N PRO A 304 12.34 1.68 11.16
CA PRO A 304 12.52 2.39 9.89
C PRO A 304 11.87 1.73 8.67
N PHE A 305 11.78 0.39 8.63
CA PHE A 305 11.19 -0.34 7.50
C PHE A 305 9.65 -0.37 7.53
N SER A 306 9.01 -0.20 8.68
CA SER A 306 7.56 -0.14 8.85
C SER A 306 7.02 1.27 9.05
N ALA A 307 7.85 2.20 9.54
CA ALA A 307 7.46 3.57 9.83
C ALA A 307 6.74 4.29 8.66
N PRO A 308 7.13 4.08 7.37
CA PRO A 308 6.45 4.71 6.24
C PRO A 308 4.96 4.34 6.09
N VAL A 309 4.55 3.23 6.69
CA VAL A 309 3.15 2.76 6.68
C VAL A 309 2.53 2.91 8.07
N ALA A 310 3.21 2.45 9.11
CA ALA A 310 2.66 2.40 10.47
C ALA A 310 2.37 3.79 11.06
N MET A 311 3.24 4.77 10.86
CA MET A 311 3.05 6.11 11.42
C MET A 311 1.88 6.86 10.75
N PRO A 312 1.73 6.90 9.40
CA PRO A 312 0.54 7.48 8.77
C PRO A 312 -0.77 6.81 9.19
N VAL A 313 -0.78 5.48 9.40
CA VAL A 313 -1.95 4.76 9.91
C VAL A 313 -2.31 5.24 11.32
N ARG A 314 -1.34 5.31 12.24
CA ARG A 314 -1.57 5.83 13.61
C ARG A 314 -2.05 7.28 13.61
N LEU A 315 -1.54 8.11 12.70
CA LEU A 315 -1.98 9.50 12.55
C LEU A 315 -3.43 9.57 12.04
N PHE A 316 -3.80 8.69 11.11
CA PHE A 316 -5.18 8.62 10.61
C PHE A 316 -6.18 8.32 11.72
N PHE A 317 -5.82 7.44 12.66
CA PHE A 317 -6.67 7.08 13.80
C PHE A 317 -6.49 7.96 15.04
N GLY A 318 -5.71 9.05 14.96
CA GLY A 318 -5.48 9.97 16.07
C GLY A 318 -4.70 9.37 17.25
N GLU A 319 -4.00 8.25 17.04
CA GLU A 319 -3.28 7.50 18.08
C GLU A 319 -1.85 7.99 18.32
N ALA A 320 -1.35 8.88 17.47
CA ALA A 320 0.00 9.42 17.59
C ALA A 320 -0.04 10.83 18.18
N GLN A 321 0.83 11.07 19.18
CA GLN A 321 1.07 12.40 19.70
C GLN A 321 1.74 13.29 18.64
N TRP A 322 1.52 14.60 18.67
CA TRP A 322 2.01 15.56 17.67
C TRP A 322 3.52 15.51 17.40
N TRP A 323 4.32 15.10 18.38
CA TRP A 323 5.79 14.99 18.30
C TRP A 323 6.28 13.62 17.79
N GLU A 324 5.47 12.56 17.92
CA GLU A 324 5.86 11.19 17.54
C GLU A 324 6.26 11.07 16.06
N PRO A 325 5.54 11.67 15.10
CA PRO A 325 5.93 11.62 13.70
C PRO A 325 7.31 12.25 13.45
N LEU A 326 7.66 13.31 14.19
CA LEU A 326 8.96 13.96 14.04
C LEU A 326 10.10 13.07 14.53
N VAL A 327 9.92 12.41 15.68
CA VAL A 327 10.92 11.47 16.23
C VAL A 327 11.07 10.25 15.32
N SER A 328 9.97 9.66 14.89
CA SER A 328 9.98 8.52 13.97
C SER A 328 10.65 8.88 12.63
N LEU A 329 10.34 10.04 12.07
CA LEU A 329 11.00 10.54 10.86
C LEU A 329 12.50 10.74 11.08
N GLY A 330 12.89 11.30 12.22
CA GLY A 330 14.31 11.45 12.60
C GLY A 330 15.04 10.10 12.62
N LEU A 331 14.44 9.08 13.24
CA LEU A 331 14.98 7.72 13.25
C LEU A 331 15.08 7.13 11.83
N LEU A 332 14.04 7.33 11.01
CA LEU A 332 14.02 6.88 9.62
C LEU A 332 15.13 7.55 8.80
N VAL A 333 15.32 8.87 8.95
CA VAL A 333 16.38 9.62 8.25
C VAL A 333 17.77 9.13 8.66
N VAL A 334 18.01 8.92 9.96
CA VAL A 334 19.29 8.39 10.47
C VAL A 334 19.54 6.98 9.93
N ALA A 335 18.53 6.10 9.95
CA ALA A 335 18.64 4.76 9.40
C ALA A 335 18.90 4.78 7.88
N THR A 336 18.22 5.66 7.15
CA THR A 336 18.41 5.84 5.70
C THR A 336 19.83 6.26 5.40
N ALA A 337 20.36 7.26 6.13
CA ALA A 337 21.74 7.71 5.98
C ALA A 337 22.74 6.58 6.28
N ALA A 338 22.56 5.83 7.35
CA ALA A 338 23.42 4.71 7.72
C ALA A 338 23.43 3.62 6.65
N VAL A 339 22.24 3.21 6.18
CA VAL A 339 22.10 2.19 5.12
C VAL A 339 22.70 2.69 3.81
N MET A 340 22.50 3.95 3.44
CA MET A 340 23.08 4.54 2.23
C MET A 340 24.61 4.55 2.28
N LEU A 341 25.23 4.85 3.43
CA LEU A 341 26.69 4.78 3.61
C LEU A 341 27.20 3.34 3.41
N VAL A 342 26.54 2.36 4.03
CA VAL A 342 26.88 0.94 3.87
C VAL A 342 26.69 0.50 2.41
N ALA A 343 25.55 0.88 1.80
CA ALA A 343 25.25 0.58 0.40
C ALA A 343 26.32 1.17 -0.54
N SER A 344 26.72 2.42 -0.29
CA SER A 344 27.78 3.08 -1.07
C SER A 344 29.12 2.34 -0.99
N LYS A 345 29.49 1.86 0.20
CA LYS A 345 30.71 1.05 0.38
C LYS A 345 30.61 -0.29 -0.37
N ILE A 346 29.52 -1.02 -0.21
CA ILE A 346 29.27 -2.29 -0.90
C ILE A 346 29.31 -2.08 -2.42
N TYR A 347 28.58 -1.07 -2.91
CA TYR A 347 28.48 -0.75 -4.33
C TYR A 347 29.86 -0.44 -4.93
N THR A 348 30.63 0.44 -4.31
CA THR A 348 31.95 0.83 -4.79
C THR A 348 32.92 -0.36 -4.83
N ASN A 349 32.88 -1.23 -3.82
CA ASN A 349 33.82 -2.34 -3.69
C ASN A 349 33.46 -3.57 -4.55
N SER A 350 32.18 -3.68 -4.96
CA SER A 350 31.67 -4.89 -5.64
C SER A 350 31.30 -4.65 -7.10
N LEU A 351 31.14 -3.41 -7.54
CA LEU A 351 30.62 -3.08 -8.86
C LEU A 351 31.50 -3.60 -10.00
N LEU A 352 32.83 -3.51 -9.86
CA LEU A 352 33.81 -3.97 -10.85
C LEU A 352 34.17 -5.46 -10.72
N ARG A 353 33.67 -6.14 -9.68
CA ARG A 353 33.94 -7.57 -9.51
C ARG A 353 32.99 -8.37 -10.37
N MET A 354 33.55 -8.97 -11.44
CA MET A 354 32.82 -9.78 -12.41
C MET A 354 33.11 -11.28 -12.18
N GLY A 355 32.16 -12.12 -12.60
CA GLY A 355 32.29 -13.58 -12.65
C GLY A 355 31.60 -14.33 -11.54
N SER A 356 31.98 -14.19 -10.29
CA SER A 356 31.34 -14.87 -9.14
C SER A 356 30.59 -13.88 -8.24
N ARG A 357 29.59 -14.39 -7.51
CA ARG A 357 28.88 -13.64 -6.49
C ARG A 357 29.83 -13.18 -5.39
N VAL A 358 29.82 -11.90 -5.06
CA VAL A 358 30.63 -11.33 -3.98
C VAL A 358 29.90 -11.51 -2.66
N SER A 359 30.58 -12.05 -1.64
CA SER A 359 29.97 -12.14 -0.31
C SER A 359 29.89 -10.76 0.36
N LEU A 360 28.83 -10.54 1.18
CA LEU A 360 28.65 -9.30 1.94
C LEU A 360 29.88 -8.97 2.81
N ARG A 361 30.51 -9.99 3.40
CA ARG A 361 31.69 -9.81 4.25
C ARG A 361 32.90 -9.32 3.48
N GLU A 362 33.09 -9.81 2.26
CA GLU A 362 34.18 -9.36 1.37
C GLU A 362 33.95 -7.95 0.87
N ALA A 363 32.70 -7.62 0.49
CA ALA A 363 32.31 -6.28 0.03
C ALA A 363 32.53 -5.20 1.11
N LEU A 364 32.29 -5.54 2.38
CA LEU A 364 32.50 -4.63 3.50
C LEU A 364 33.95 -4.52 3.94
N LYS A 365 34.77 -5.56 3.76
CA LYS A 365 36.21 -5.59 4.18
C LYS A 365 37.14 -4.96 3.16
N ALA A 366 36.79 -4.94 1.88
CA ALA A 366 37.61 -4.32 0.85
C ALA A 366 37.73 -2.81 1.16
N SER A 367 38.90 -2.37 1.51
CA SER A 367 39.32 -0.99 1.73
C SER A 367 40.03 -0.43 0.51
#